data_64ed9c52bf8bcf3ba6d85e7a2669ae32
#
_entry.id   64ed9c52bf8bcf3ba6d85e7a2669ae32
#
_cell.length_a   1.000
_cell.length_b   1.000
_cell.length_c   1.000
_cell.angle_alpha   90.00
_cell.angle_beta   90.00
_cell.angle_gamma   90.00
#
_symmetry.space_group_name_H-M   'P 1'
#
loop_
_entity.id
_entity.type
_entity.pdbx_description
1 polymer ?
#
loop_
_entity_poly.entity_id
_entity_poly.type
_entity_poly.pdbx_seq_one_letter_code
_entity_poly.pdbx_strand_id
1 'polypeptide(L)'
;NRDGLNIGEGAALFVLERSPGIINLCGIGESCDAYHVSAPDPTGEGAIASMEDALEGASLKPDEISYLNLHGTGTLLNDMMEAKAVDTLFNGVPCSSVKPLIGHCLGAAGAMETGVCWLMLNTDESKRLMPTHRWDGVTDPNLPQLKLVHEGEALPIRKSTYAMSNSFAFGGSNCSVILGRYG
;
A
#
# COMPACT_ATOMS: atom_id res chain seq x y z
N ASN A 1 5.07 9.39 16.99
CA ASN A 1 6.25 8.62 17.37
C ASN A 1 6.41 7.41 16.47
N ARG A 2 7.61 7.21 15.95
CA ARG A 2 8.02 6.02 15.20
C ARG A 2 8.96 5.22 16.10
N ASP A 3 8.37 4.30 16.89
CA ASP A 3 9.09 3.56 17.92
C ASP A 3 9.56 2.18 17.45
N GLY A 4 9.52 1.95 16.13
CA GLY A 4 9.85 0.67 15.51
C GLY A 4 8.59 -0.13 15.15
N LEU A 5 8.80 -1.41 14.90
CA LEU A 5 7.74 -2.32 14.47
C LEU A 5 7.51 -3.45 15.47
N ASN A 6 6.28 -3.95 15.52
CA ASN A 6 5.95 -5.20 16.15
C ASN A 6 5.94 -6.31 15.11
N ILE A 7 6.55 -7.45 15.41
CA ILE A 7 6.44 -8.63 14.56
C ILE A 7 5.04 -9.24 14.76
N GLY A 8 4.40 -9.56 13.64
CA GLY A 8 3.14 -10.29 13.59
C GLY A 8 3.33 -11.66 12.94
N GLU A 9 2.30 -12.48 12.98
CA GLU A 9 2.22 -13.72 12.24
C GLU A 9 0.90 -13.77 11.46
N GLY A 10 0.92 -14.39 10.29
CA GLY A 10 -0.26 -14.52 9.46
C GLY A 10 0.03 -15.24 8.15
N ALA A 11 -1.02 -15.60 7.46
CA ALA A 11 -0.96 -16.15 6.11
C ALA A 11 -2.18 -15.72 5.31
N ALA A 12 -2.02 -15.53 4.02
CA ALA A 12 -3.11 -15.34 3.09
C ALA A 12 -2.92 -16.27 1.89
N LEU A 13 -4.02 -16.80 1.38
CA LEU A 13 -4.06 -17.66 0.21
C LEU A 13 -5.07 -17.10 -0.79
N PHE A 14 -4.66 -16.96 -2.03
CA PHE A 14 -5.51 -16.48 -3.12
C PHE A 14 -5.64 -17.55 -4.19
N VAL A 15 -6.86 -17.66 -4.73
CA VAL A 15 -7.10 -18.43 -5.96
C VAL A 15 -7.19 -17.42 -7.11
N LEU A 16 -6.30 -17.56 -8.07
CA LEU A 16 -6.26 -16.73 -9.29
C LEU A 16 -6.79 -17.54 -10.47
N GLU A 17 -7.76 -16.99 -11.18
CA GLU A 17 -8.36 -17.59 -12.36
C GLU A 17 -8.26 -16.65 -13.56
N ARG A 18 -8.23 -17.19 -14.77
CA ARG A 18 -8.22 -16.40 -16.02
C ARG A 18 -9.61 -15.96 -16.48
N SER A 19 -10.57 -15.99 -15.59
CA SER A 19 -11.95 -15.54 -15.85
C SER A 19 -12.19 -14.18 -15.22
N PRO A 20 -13.06 -13.33 -15.80
CA PRO A 20 -13.45 -12.10 -15.16
C PRO A 20 -14.09 -12.37 -13.79
N GLY A 21 -13.51 -11.77 -12.74
CA GLY A 21 -14.00 -11.82 -11.37
C GLY A 21 -14.52 -10.46 -10.90
N ILE A 22 -15.14 -10.43 -9.73
CA ILE A 22 -15.56 -9.18 -9.09
C ILE A 22 -14.31 -8.33 -8.76
N ILE A 23 -13.28 -8.99 -8.25
CA ILE A 23 -11.97 -8.38 -7.95
C ILE A 23 -10.95 -8.96 -8.91
N ASN A 24 -10.19 -8.09 -9.55
CA ASN A 24 -9.17 -8.48 -10.52
C ASN A 24 -7.79 -8.01 -10.05
N LEU A 25 -6.77 -8.83 -10.33
CA LEU A 25 -5.38 -8.42 -10.26
C LEU A 25 -5.09 -7.61 -11.53
N CYS A 26 -4.91 -6.31 -11.37
CA CYS A 26 -4.79 -5.37 -12.49
C CYS A 26 -3.35 -5.07 -12.89
N GLY A 27 -2.46 -4.99 -11.91
CA GLY A 27 -1.05 -4.69 -12.16
C GLY A 27 -0.16 -5.19 -11.04
N ILE A 28 1.07 -5.51 -11.40
CA ILE A 28 2.16 -5.83 -10.49
C ILE A 28 3.38 -5.08 -11.00
N GLY A 29 4.11 -4.45 -10.11
CA GLY A 29 5.37 -3.80 -10.42
C GLY A 29 6.44 -4.20 -9.44
N GLU A 30 7.66 -4.37 -9.93
CA GLU A 30 8.81 -4.80 -9.14
C GLU A 30 10.03 -3.93 -9.45
N SER A 31 10.85 -3.73 -8.43
CA SER A 31 12.15 -3.05 -8.58
C SER A 31 13.15 -3.51 -7.54
N CYS A 32 14.37 -3.07 -7.66
CA CYS A 32 15.40 -3.30 -6.65
C CYS A 32 16.23 -2.02 -6.46
N ASP A 33 16.34 -1.55 -5.20
CA ASP A 33 17.14 -0.37 -4.88
C ASP A 33 18.64 -0.56 -5.16
N ALA A 34 19.14 -1.80 -5.00
CA ALA A 34 20.59 -2.11 -5.05
C ALA A 34 21.44 -1.15 -4.19
N TYR A 35 20.87 -0.62 -3.10
CA TYR A 35 21.46 0.42 -2.26
C TYR A 35 22.16 -0.17 -1.01
N HIS A 36 21.41 -0.89 -0.17
CA HIS A 36 21.93 -1.46 1.08
C HIS A 36 21.14 -2.70 1.49
N VAL A 37 21.79 -3.63 2.24
CA VAL A 37 21.17 -4.91 2.63
C VAL A 37 19.96 -4.79 3.54
N SER A 38 19.87 -3.73 4.37
CA SER A 38 18.82 -3.56 5.38
C SER A 38 18.23 -2.15 5.46
N ALA A 39 18.68 -1.20 4.64
CA ALA A 39 18.16 0.15 4.58
C ALA A 39 17.60 0.43 3.18
N PRO A 40 16.42 1.05 3.06
CA PRO A 40 15.90 1.47 1.77
C PRO A 40 16.75 2.62 1.20
N ASP A 41 16.73 2.79 -0.10
CA ASP A 41 17.31 3.97 -0.75
C ASP A 41 16.52 5.22 -0.31
N PRO A 42 17.16 6.21 0.36
CA PRO A 42 16.48 7.41 0.85
C PRO A 42 15.92 8.31 -0.27
N THR A 43 16.30 8.08 -1.52
CA THR A 43 15.70 8.80 -2.67
C THR A 43 14.26 8.33 -2.92
N GLY A 44 13.93 7.07 -2.64
CA GLY A 44 12.66 6.44 -2.92
C GLY A 44 12.47 6.04 -4.39
N GLU A 45 13.53 6.14 -5.22
CA GLU A 45 13.43 5.84 -6.66
C GLU A 45 12.98 4.41 -6.92
N GLY A 46 13.48 3.43 -6.15
CA GLY A 46 13.03 2.04 -6.28
C GLY A 46 11.56 1.87 -5.93
N ALA A 47 11.10 2.48 -4.84
CA ALA A 47 9.68 2.44 -4.47
C ALA A 47 8.79 3.09 -5.55
N ILE A 48 9.19 4.25 -6.10
CA ILE A 48 8.50 4.92 -7.21
C ILE A 48 8.45 3.99 -8.42
N ALA A 49 9.59 3.42 -8.82
CA ALA A 49 9.68 2.55 -9.99
C ALA A 49 8.74 1.33 -9.88
N SER A 50 8.64 0.68 -8.72
CA SER A 50 7.71 -0.43 -8.53
C SER A 50 6.24 -0.01 -8.63
N MET A 51 5.89 1.18 -8.11
CA MET A 51 4.54 1.72 -8.22
C MET A 51 4.19 2.13 -9.67
N GLU A 52 5.13 2.74 -10.39
CA GLU A 52 4.97 3.12 -11.79
C GLU A 52 4.80 1.88 -12.69
N ASP A 53 5.63 0.85 -12.50
CA ASP A 53 5.53 -0.41 -13.24
C ASP A 53 4.17 -1.10 -13.01
N ALA A 54 3.66 -1.10 -11.76
CA ALA A 54 2.33 -1.61 -11.46
C ALA A 54 1.22 -0.80 -12.15
N LEU A 55 1.34 0.54 -12.20
CA LEU A 55 0.39 1.42 -12.88
C LEU A 55 0.42 1.21 -14.40
N GLU A 56 1.60 1.09 -15.00
CA GLU A 56 1.78 0.81 -16.43
C GLU A 56 1.16 -0.53 -16.78
N GLY A 57 1.45 -1.60 -16.01
CA GLY A 57 0.87 -2.92 -16.20
C GLY A 57 -0.65 -2.94 -16.11
N ALA A 58 -1.23 -2.10 -15.25
CA ALA A 58 -2.68 -1.91 -15.11
C ALA A 58 -3.27 -0.94 -16.15
N SER A 59 -2.47 -0.22 -16.92
CA SER A 59 -2.87 0.89 -17.80
C SER A 59 -3.64 1.99 -17.04
N LEU A 60 -3.19 2.31 -15.83
CA LEU A 60 -3.81 3.30 -14.94
C LEU A 60 -2.88 4.50 -14.71
N LYS A 61 -3.49 5.64 -14.39
CA LYS A 61 -2.80 6.83 -13.88
C LYS A 61 -2.82 6.85 -12.35
N PRO A 62 -1.88 7.55 -11.69
CA PRO A 62 -1.85 7.65 -10.23
C PRO A 62 -3.17 8.16 -9.60
N ASP A 63 -3.87 9.09 -10.24
CA ASP A 63 -5.13 9.67 -9.77
C ASP A 63 -6.34 8.72 -9.83
N GLU A 64 -6.20 7.59 -10.51
CA GLU A 64 -7.21 6.54 -10.55
C GLU A 64 -7.15 5.60 -9.35
N ILE A 65 -6.03 5.57 -8.61
CA ILE A 65 -5.92 4.80 -7.37
C ILE A 65 -6.80 5.45 -6.29
N SER A 66 -7.69 4.67 -5.74
CA SER A 66 -8.66 5.12 -4.75
C SER A 66 -8.17 4.96 -3.30
N TYR A 67 -7.26 4.03 -3.08
CA TYR A 67 -6.65 3.73 -1.78
C TYR A 67 -5.27 3.09 -1.96
N LEU A 68 -4.33 3.47 -1.10
CA LEU A 68 -2.98 2.92 -1.05
C LEU A 68 -2.72 2.30 0.33
N ASN A 69 -2.46 0.99 0.36
CA ASN A 69 -1.93 0.34 1.54
C ASN A 69 -0.42 0.53 1.58
N LEU A 70 0.06 1.28 2.56
CA LEU A 70 1.47 1.57 2.76
C LEU A 70 2.22 0.33 3.28
N HIS A 71 3.47 0.18 2.89
CA HIS A 71 4.37 -0.72 3.61
C HIS A 71 4.47 -0.31 5.08
N GLY A 72 4.68 0.95 5.38
CA GLY A 72 4.43 1.64 6.64
C GLY A 72 4.82 0.86 7.89
N THR A 73 6.12 0.58 8.06
CA THR A 73 6.64 -0.23 9.16
C THR A 73 6.69 0.47 10.51
N GLY A 74 6.53 1.80 10.55
CA GLY A 74 6.75 2.61 11.75
C GLY A 74 8.23 2.83 12.07
N THR A 75 9.15 2.50 11.15
CA THR A 75 10.57 2.78 11.29
C THR A 75 10.95 4.07 10.59
N LEU A 76 11.95 4.77 11.13
CA LEU A 76 12.34 6.09 10.64
C LEU A 76 12.67 6.07 9.13
N LEU A 77 13.55 5.16 8.71
CA LEU A 77 14.06 5.14 7.34
C LEU A 77 13.00 4.75 6.31
N ASN A 78 12.20 3.71 6.62
CA ASN A 78 11.14 3.29 5.71
C ASN A 78 10.09 4.39 5.55
N ASP A 79 9.60 4.95 6.66
CA ASP A 79 8.52 5.92 6.60
C ASP A 79 8.94 7.23 5.93
N MET A 80 10.22 7.63 6.08
CA MET A 80 10.77 8.77 5.35
C MET A 80 10.85 8.52 3.84
N MET A 81 11.37 7.38 3.46
CA MET A 81 11.49 6.97 2.05
C MET A 81 10.11 6.84 1.40
N GLU A 82 9.21 6.06 2.04
CA GLU A 82 7.89 5.79 1.47
C GLU A 82 7.01 7.04 1.40
N ALA A 83 7.03 7.90 2.43
CA ALA A 83 6.27 9.16 2.40
C ALA A 83 6.70 10.04 1.22
N LYS A 84 8.02 10.15 0.97
CA LYS A 84 8.56 10.89 -0.16
C LYS A 84 8.14 10.27 -1.50
N ALA A 85 8.24 8.96 -1.64
CA ALA A 85 7.86 8.26 -2.86
C ALA A 85 6.36 8.44 -3.19
N VAL A 86 5.50 8.29 -2.17
CA VAL A 86 4.05 8.48 -2.31
C VAL A 86 3.69 9.93 -2.65
N ASP A 87 4.29 10.91 -1.99
CA ASP A 87 4.05 12.33 -2.26
C ASP A 87 4.52 12.73 -3.68
N THR A 88 5.60 12.12 -4.15
CA THR A 88 6.13 12.37 -5.50
C THR A 88 5.20 11.84 -6.59
N LEU A 89 4.65 10.64 -6.40
CA LEU A 89 3.86 9.97 -7.44
C LEU A 89 2.37 10.29 -7.37
N PHE A 90 1.81 10.48 -6.16
CA PHE A 90 0.39 10.66 -5.94
C PHE A 90 0.03 12.05 -5.43
N ASN A 91 -1.04 12.62 -5.94
CA ASN A 91 -1.59 13.89 -5.46
C ASN A 91 -2.68 13.63 -4.40
N GLY A 92 -2.28 13.25 -3.19
CA GLY A 92 -3.19 13.10 -2.06
C GLY A 92 -4.08 11.85 -2.13
N VAL A 93 -3.52 10.70 -2.51
CA VAL A 93 -4.21 9.41 -2.41
C VAL A 93 -4.49 9.06 -0.95
N PRO A 94 -5.73 8.64 -0.59
CA PRO A 94 -5.99 8.11 0.75
C PRO A 94 -5.12 6.89 1.02
N CYS A 95 -4.41 6.88 2.15
CA CYS A 95 -3.48 5.80 2.45
C CYS A 95 -3.44 5.43 3.93
N SER A 96 -3.06 4.21 4.23
CA SER A 96 -2.84 3.74 5.61
C SER A 96 -1.89 2.55 5.67
N SER A 97 -1.29 2.32 6.83
CA SER A 97 -0.64 1.05 7.15
C SER A 97 -1.52 0.29 8.15
N VAL A 98 -1.70 -1.00 7.90
CA VAL A 98 -2.43 -1.91 8.80
C VAL A 98 -1.51 -2.60 9.82
N LYS A 99 -0.20 -2.40 9.70
CA LYS A 99 0.80 -3.01 10.61
C LYS A 99 0.61 -2.68 12.09
N PRO A 100 0.11 -1.49 12.49
CA PRO A 100 -0.23 -1.25 13.88
C PRO A 100 -1.32 -2.18 14.45
N LEU A 101 -2.13 -2.78 13.58
CA LEU A 101 -3.24 -3.67 13.96
C LEU A 101 -2.86 -5.16 13.92
N ILE A 102 -2.05 -5.57 12.94
CA ILE A 102 -1.75 -6.99 12.68
C ILE A 102 -0.27 -7.35 12.91
N GLY A 103 0.58 -6.37 13.18
CA GLY A 103 2.02 -6.55 13.20
C GLY A 103 2.64 -6.64 11.80
N HIS A 104 3.96 -6.65 11.73
CA HIS A 104 4.69 -6.91 10.51
C HIS A 104 4.88 -8.42 10.32
N CYS A 105 4.09 -9.02 9.43
CA CYS A 105 4.11 -10.46 9.16
C CYS A 105 5.30 -10.91 8.28
N LEU A 106 6.31 -10.06 8.10
CA LEU A 106 7.54 -10.34 7.33
C LEU A 106 7.24 -10.89 5.93
N GLY A 107 7.70 -12.09 5.61
CA GLY A 107 7.47 -12.71 4.30
C GLY A 107 6.01 -12.91 3.91
N ALA A 108 5.09 -12.93 4.89
CA ALA A 108 3.65 -12.98 4.63
C ALA A 108 2.99 -11.61 4.52
N ALA A 109 3.71 -10.51 4.84
CA ALA A 109 3.13 -9.18 4.94
C ALA A 109 2.44 -8.73 3.65
N GLY A 110 3.11 -8.87 2.50
CA GLY A 110 2.53 -8.48 1.20
C GLY A 110 1.25 -9.22 0.86
N ALA A 111 1.18 -10.52 1.15
CA ALA A 111 -0.03 -11.31 0.95
C ALA A 111 -1.15 -10.88 1.91
N MET A 112 -0.84 -10.66 3.18
CA MET A 112 -1.81 -10.20 4.19
C MET A 112 -2.39 -8.83 3.81
N GLU A 113 -1.56 -7.89 3.43
CA GLU A 113 -1.92 -6.52 3.08
C GLU A 113 -2.71 -6.46 1.76
N THR A 114 -2.31 -7.25 0.77
CA THR A 114 -3.12 -7.46 -0.45
C THR A 114 -4.49 -8.07 -0.11
N GLY A 115 -4.54 -8.98 0.86
CA GLY A 115 -5.79 -9.54 1.40
C GLY A 115 -6.70 -8.49 2.03
N VAL A 116 -6.14 -7.53 2.76
CA VAL A 116 -6.89 -6.38 3.32
C VAL A 116 -7.48 -5.53 2.20
N CYS A 117 -6.71 -5.23 1.15
CA CYS A 117 -7.22 -4.53 -0.04
C CYS A 117 -8.34 -5.31 -0.72
N TRP A 118 -8.19 -6.63 -0.86
CA TRP A 118 -9.22 -7.49 -1.43
C TRP A 118 -10.51 -7.48 -0.60
N LEU A 119 -10.41 -7.63 0.72
CA LEU A 119 -11.57 -7.59 1.64
C LEU A 119 -12.29 -6.25 1.55
N MET A 120 -11.56 -5.15 1.55
CA MET A 120 -12.13 -3.81 1.39
C MET A 120 -12.90 -3.70 0.06
N LEU A 121 -12.29 -4.08 -1.05
CA LEU A 121 -12.91 -4.01 -2.37
C LEU A 121 -14.10 -4.98 -2.51
N ASN A 122 -14.09 -6.14 -1.85
CA ASN A 122 -15.14 -7.14 -1.91
C ASN A 122 -16.34 -6.83 -0.99
N THR A 123 -16.23 -5.86 -0.11
CA THR A 123 -17.33 -5.42 0.75
C THR A 123 -18.42 -4.70 -0.06
N ASP A 124 -19.67 -4.79 0.39
CA ASP A 124 -20.77 -4.04 -0.19
C ASP A 124 -20.50 -2.55 -0.22
N GLU A 125 -20.85 -1.89 -1.32
CA GLU A 125 -20.48 -0.50 -1.58
C GLU A 125 -20.88 0.46 -0.46
N SER A 126 -22.08 0.28 0.10
CA SER A 126 -22.62 1.09 1.20
C SER A 126 -21.90 0.91 2.54
N LYS A 127 -21.05 -0.11 2.67
CA LYS A 127 -20.30 -0.46 3.90
C LYS A 127 -18.80 -0.45 3.70
N ARG A 128 -18.33 -0.04 2.52
CA ARG A 128 -16.92 -0.11 2.15
C ARG A 128 -16.14 1.00 2.81
N LEU A 129 -15.53 0.68 3.96
CA LEU A 129 -14.62 1.58 4.67
C LEU A 129 -13.17 1.28 4.29
N MET A 130 -12.37 2.34 4.21
CA MET A 130 -10.93 2.21 4.05
C MET A 130 -10.30 1.77 5.38
N PRO A 131 -9.23 0.94 5.35
CA PRO A 131 -8.49 0.58 6.56
C PRO A 131 -7.95 1.83 7.27
N THR A 132 -8.28 1.98 8.54
CA THR A 132 -7.86 3.13 9.35
C THR A 132 -6.36 3.11 9.61
N HIS A 133 -5.69 4.25 9.44
CA HIS A 133 -4.32 4.43 9.91
C HIS A 133 -4.32 4.70 11.41
N ARG A 134 -3.71 3.80 12.20
CA ARG A 134 -3.61 3.96 13.67
C ARG A 134 -2.30 4.64 14.03
N TRP A 135 -2.37 5.85 14.57
CA TRP A 135 -1.24 6.68 14.97
C TRP A 135 -1.64 7.64 16.10
N ASP A 136 -0.68 8.37 16.65
CA ASP A 136 -0.90 9.29 17.79
C ASP A 136 -1.51 10.65 17.40
N GLY A 137 -1.74 10.89 16.11
CA GLY A 137 -2.27 12.17 15.60
C GLY A 137 -1.24 13.28 15.46
N VAL A 138 0.03 13.02 15.77
CA VAL A 138 1.11 14.02 15.70
C VAL A 138 1.86 13.87 14.38
N THR A 139 1.76 14.89 13.53
CA THR A 139 2.50 14.93 12.25
C THR A 139 3.99 15.17 12.48
N ASP A 140 4.84 14.48 11.71
CA ASP A 140 6.26 14.79 11.64
C ASP A 140 6.49 15.92 10.63
N PRO A 141 7.03 17.08 11.05
CA PRO A 141 7.25 18.21 10.16
C PRO A 141 8.32 17.96 9.09
N ASN A 142 9.10 16.88 9.23
CA ASN A 142 10.13 16.52 8.26
C ASN A 142 9.61 15.61 7.14
N LEU A 143 8.34 15.19 7.20
CA LEU A 143 7.71 14.35 6.20
C LEU A 143 6.68 15.10 5.37
N PRO A 144 6.51 14.73 4.10
CA PRO A 144 5.35 15.14 3.33
C PRO A 144 4.06 14.75 4.06
N GLN A 145 3.03 15.60 3.96
CA GLN A 145 1.74 15.33 4.57
C GLN A 145 0.93 14.38 3.68
N LEU A 146 0.95 13.10 4.01
CA LEU A 146 0.11 12.10 3.36
C LEU A 146 -1.35 12.22 3.83
N LYS A 147 -2.28 11.85 2.97
CA LYS A 147 -3.71 11.76 3.31
C LYS A 147 -3.98 10.46 4.05
N LEU A 148 -3.62 10.42 5.33
CA LEU A 148 -3.82 9.25 6.18
C LEU A 148 -5.31 9.04 6.48
N VAL A 149 -5.79 7.81 6.29
CA VAL A 149 -7.19 7.43 6.48
C VAL A 149 -7.57 7.45 7.96
N HIS A 150 -8.62 8.19 8.30
CA HIS A 150 -9.20 8.22 9.65
C HIS A 150 -10.29 7.14 9.82
N GLU A 151 -10.69 6.93 11.07
CA GLU A 151 -11.74 5.96 11.40
C GLU A 151 -13.08 6.36 10.75
N GLY A 152 -13.72 5.39 10.09
CA GLY A 152 -15.03 5.58 9.46
C GLY A 152 -14.98 6.20 8.06
N GLU A 153 -13.81 6.49 7.50
CA GLU A 153 -13.72 7.00 6.14
C GLU A 153 -14.12 5.96 5.11
N ALA A 154 -15.13 6.30 4.31
CA ALA A 154 -15.63 5.44 3.24
C ALA A 154 -14.76 5.55 1.98
N LEU A 155 -14.60 4.43 1.30
CA LEU A 155 -13.99 4.40 -0.02
C LEU A 155 -14.92 5.11 -1.02
N PRO A 156 -14.42 6.03 -1.86
CA PRO A 156 -15.25 6.74 -2.83
C PRO A 156 -15.94 5.78 -3.79
N ILE A 157 -17.24 5.99 -4.02
CA ILE A 157 -18.02 5.22 -4.99
C ILE A 157 -17.61 5.68 -6.39
N ARG A 158 -17.10 4.74 -7.20
CA ARG A 158 -16.69 4.97 -8.59
C ARG A 158 -17.12 3.77 -9.45
N LYS A 159 -17.24 3.98 -10.76
CA LYS A 159 -17.53 2.89 -11.72
C LYS A 159 -16.47 1.78 -11.64
N SER A 160 -15.21 2.17 -11.44
CA SER A 160 -14.12 1.26 -11.15
C SER A 160 -13.36 1.79 -9.95
N THR A 161 -12.93 0.90 -9.07
CA THR A 161 -12.24 1.25 -7.83
C THR A 161 -10.96 0.45 -7.73
N TYR A 162 -9.82 1.11 -7.56
CA TYR A 162 -8.51 0.48 -7.54
C TYR A 162 -7.84 0.71 -6.19
N ALA A 163 -7.24 -0.35 -5.64
CA ALA A 163 -6.41 -0.29 -4.46
C ALA A 163 -5.02 -0.81 -4.79
N MET A 164 -3.99 -0.08 -4.36
CA MET A 164 -2.59 -0.50 -4.47
C MET A 164 -2.08 -0.93 -3.10
N SER A 165 -1.24 -1.95 -3.05
CA SER A 165 -0.53 -2.40 -1.84
C SER A 165 0.96 -2.43 -2.10
N ASN A 166 1.74 -1.74 -1.26
CA ASN A 166 3.20 -1.65 -1.34
C ASN A 166 3.88 -2.60 -0.37
N SER A 167 4.99 -3.18 -0.80
CA SER A 167 5.88 -4.00 0.00
C SER A 167 7.34 -3.67 -0.33
N PHE A 168 8.06 -3.09 0.62
CA PHE A 168 9.46 -2.69 0.47
C PHE A 168 10.33 -3.48 1.46
N ALA A 169 11.17 -4.37 0.95
CA ALA A 169 11.85 -5.36 1.75
C ALA A 169 13.35 -5.11 1.90
N PHE A 170 13.94 -5.74 2.89
CA PHE A 170 15.39 -5.83 3.01
C PHE A 170 16.02 -6.40 1.74
N GLY A 171 17.24 -5.96 1.45
CA GLY A 171 17.88 -6.25 0.16
C GLY A 171 17.50 -5.28 -0.95
N GLY A 172 16.56 -4.35 -0.67
CA GLY A 172 16.09 -3.34 -1.62
C GLY A 172 15.04 -3.88 -2.60
N SER A 173 14.42 -5.04 -2.31
CA SER A 173 13.33 -5.58 -3.15
C SER A 173 12.04 -4.82 -2.90
N ASN A 174 11.47 -4.22 -3.94
CA ASN A 174 10.23 -3.48 -3.89
C ASN A 174 9.18 -4.17 -4.76
N CYS A 175 7.94 -4.23 -4.28
CA CYS A 175 6.81 -4.76 -5.02
C CYS A 175 5.55 -3.95 -4.74
N SER A 176 4.81 -3.61 -5.79
CA SER A 176 3.51 -2.95 -5.72
C SER A 176 2.47 -3.77 -6.48
N VAL A 177 1.32 -3.99 -5.86
CA VAL A 177 0.22 -4.79 -6.43
C VAL A 177 -1.03 -3.94 -6.51
N ILE A 178 -1.70 -3.96 -7.67
CA ILE A 178 -2.98 -3.27 -7.88
C ILE A 178 -4.11 -4.27 -8.03
N LEU A 179 -5.10 -4.14 -7.16
CA LEU A 179 -6.39 -4.83 -7.28
C LEU A 179 -7.45 -3.85 -7.75
N GLY A 180 -8.34 -4.31 -8.63
CA GLY A 180 -9.44 -3.52 -9.15
C GLY A 180 -10.78 -4.22 -8.98
N ARG A 181 -11.81 -3.45 -8.61
CA ARG A 181 -13.21 -3.84 -8.69
C ARG A 181 -13.88 -3.03 -9.80
N TYR A 182 -14.53 -3.73 -10.70
CA TYR A 182 -15.37 -3.14 -11.74
C TYR A 182 -16.84 -3.22 -11.30
N GLY A 183 -17.55 -2.10 -11.46
CA GLY A 183 -18.99 -1.99 -11.15
C GLY A 183 -19.88 -2.57 -12.23
#